data_746fd5ec348d7bbced28dbc93867b877
#
_entry.id   746fd5ec348d7bbced28dbc93867b877
#
_cell.length_a   1.000
_cell.length_b   1.000
_cell.length_c   1.000
_cell.angle_alpha   90.00
_cell.angle_beta   90.00
_cell.angle_gamma   90.00
#
_symmetry.space_group_name_H-M   'P 1'
#
loop_
_entity.id
_entity.type
_entity.pdbx_description
1 polymer ?
#
loop_
_entity_poly.entity_id
_entity_poly.type
_entity_poly.pdbx_seq_one_letter_code
_entity_poly.pdbx_strand_id
1 'polypeptide(L)'
;MSRAGATSLGEATGIRHAGTRPHPKVGQVRDKTYEVRGIMALPTPLQAFSGVPKINTAPDKQTIVDGEKMTGAQALIRSLEDLGVEDVFGIPGGAILPVYHEIKDNTKFRFVLMRHEQAAGHAAEGYALATGKVGVCIVTSGPGATNVVTAIADANMDSVPMVVITGQVGVQAIGTDAFQEADIVGITYPVSKHSFLVTRAQDIPRVLSEAYYIANTGRPGPVVVDLTKTAQTGDMYYSWPQRMILPGYNPTTKAHGRVLSDAAKLFSQSYRPVLYVGGGAARS
;
A
#
# COMPACT_ATOMS: atom_id res chain seq x y z
N MET A 1 62.73 32.99 -11.10
CA MET A 1 63.16 32.73 -12.50
C MET A 1 62.19 31.70 -13.03
N SER A 2 61.37 31.90 -13.94
CA SER A 2 61.14 32.28 -15.27
C SER A 2 59.64 32.05 -15.55
N ARG A 3 58.86 33.01 -15.84
CA ARG A 3 58.11 33.39 -17.06
C ARG A 3 57.58 32.21 -17.89
N ALA A 4 56.32 32.09 -18.11
CA ALA A 4 55.32 32.85 -18.92
C ALA A 4 54.76 31.91 -20.03
N GLY A 5 53.53 32.05 -20.33
CA GLY A 5 52.87 31.45 -21.50
C GLY A 5 51.33 31.55 -21.46
N ALA A 6 50.81 32.73 -21.61
CA ALA A 6 49.41 32.96 -21.91
C ALA A 6 49.22 32.75 -23.43
N THR A 7 48.32 31.90 -23.83
CA THR A 7 47.77 31.86 -25.20
C THR A 7 46.28 32.12 -25.16
N SER A 8 45.90 33.23 -25.75
CA SER A 8 44.56 33.66 -26.08
C SER A 8 43.87 32.67 -27.04
N LEU A 9 42.65 32.28 -26.76
CA LEU A 9 41.75 31.71 -27.75
C LEU A 9 40.62 32.68 -28.01
N GLY A 10 40.56 33.05 -29.27
CA GLY A 10 39.72 34.08 -29.82
C GLY A 10 38.25 33.69 -29.88
N GLU A 11 37.49 34.73 -29.97
CA GLU A 11 36.05 34.77 -30.20
C GLU A 11 35.61 34.02 -31.45
N ALA A 12 34.51 33.27 -31.30
CA ALA A 12 33.64 32.94 -32.45
C ALA A 12 32.17 33.11 -32.02
N THR A 13 31.71 34.34 -32.01
CA THR A 13 30.30 34.69 -31.98
C THR A 13 29.69 34.48 -33.37
N GLY A 14 28.83 33.52 -33.51
CA GLY A 14 28.05 33.24 -34.70
C GLY A 14 26.60 32.85 -34.39
N ILE A 15 25.86 33.73 -33.70
CA ILE A 15 24.40 33.55 -33.56
C ILE A 15 23.73 34.10 -34.82
N ARG A 16 23.34 33.24 -35.73
CA ARG A 16 22.44 33.59 -36.83
C ARG A 16 21.01 33.68 -36.29
N HIS A 17 20.42 34.86 -36.32
CA HIS A 17 18.99 35.07 -36.16
C HIS A 17 18.24 34.33 -37.28
N ALA A 18 17.54 33.25 -36.90
CA ALA A 18 16.59 32.58 -37.79
C ALA A 18 15.34 33.45 -37.89
N GLY A 19 15.04 33.91 -39.10
CA GLY A 19 13.90 34.75 -39.42
C GLY A 19 12.56 34.12 -39.00
N THR A 20 11.66 34.96 -38.54
CA THR A 20 10.26 34.64 -38.20
C THR A 20 9.55 34.09 -39.42
N ARG A 21 9.19 32.80 -39.39
CA ARG A 21 8.29 32.23 -40.40
C ARG A 21 6.84 32.64 -40.06
N PRO A 22 6.05 33.05 -41.08
CA PRO A 22 4.66 33.41 -40.87
C PRO A 22 3.84 32.20 -40.42
N HIS A 23 2.93 32.43 -39.47
CA HIS A 23 1.99 31.42 -38.97
C HIS A 23 1.12 30.87 -40.12
N PRO A 24 0.98 29.53 -40.24
CA PRO A 24 0.03 28.97 -41.18
C PRO A 24 -1.40 29.26 -40.71
N LYS A 25 -2.25 29.69 -41.65
CA LYS A 25 -3.69 29.91 -41.43
C LYS A 25 -4.36 28.63 -40.95
N VAL A 26 -5.24 28.78 -39.97
CA VAL A 26 -6.09 27.71 -39.41
C VAL A 26 -6.91 27.09 -40.55
N GLY A 27 -6.46 25.95 -41.06
CA GLY A 27 -7.22 25.08 -41.94
C GLY A 27 -8.01 24.07 -41.12
N GLN A 28 -9.23 23.82 -41.53
CA GLN A 28 -10.20 22.90 -40.93
C GLN A 28 -9.55 21.61 -40.49
N VAL A 29 -9.67 21.30 -39.18
CA VAL A 29 -9.29 20.03 -38.58
C VAL A 29 -10.25 18.95 -39.12
N ARG A 30 -9.78 18.13 -40.05
CA ARG A 30 -10.45 16.87 -40.38
C ARG A 30 -10.31 15.92 -39.19
N ASP A 31 -11.44 15.38 -38.77
CA ASP A 31 -11.51 14.27 -37.80
C ASP A 31 -10.53 13.15 -38.18
N LYS A 32 -9.39 13.12 -37.52
CA LYS A 32 -8.52 11.95 -37.51
C LYS A 32 -8.65 11.34 -36.11
N THR A 33 -9.44 10.31 -36.01
CA THR A 33 -9.39 9.39 -34.88
C THR A 33 -8.00 8.78 -34.84
N TYR A 34 -7.22 9.17 -33.83
CA TYR A 34 -5.95 8.53 -33.54
C TYR A 34 -6.24 7.25 -32.77
N GLU A 35 -6.06 6.08 -33.41
CA GLU A 35 -5.97 4.81 -32.68
C GLU A 35 -4.77 4.83 -31.75
N VAL A 36 -5.00 4.81 -30.45
CA VAL A 36 -3.97 4.60 -29.43
C VAL A 36 -3.61 3.10 -29.46
N ARG A 37 -2.60 2.74 -30.27
CA ARG A 37 -2.03 1.39 -30.24
C ARG A 37 -0.95 1.34 -29.18
N GLY A 38 -1.12 0.44 -28.20
CA GLY A 38 -0.05 0.01 -27.30
C GLY A 38 -0.13 0.44 -25.84
N ILE A 39 -1.31 0.64 -25.29
CA ILE A 39 -1.46 0.56 -23.85
C ILE A 39 -1.74 -0.91 -23.50
N MET A 40 -0.76 -1.56 -22.89
CA MET A 40 -1.03 -2.79 -22.14
C MET A 40 -2.20 -2.47 -21.22
N ALA A 41 -3.34 -3.13 -21.38
CA ALA A 41 -4.47 -2.99 -20.47
C ALA A 41 -3.98 -3.40 -19.08
N LEU A 42 -3.70 -2.41 -18.24
CA LEU A 42 -3.56 -2.66 -16.82
C LEU A 42 -4.86 -3.32 -16.34
N PRO A 43 -4.80 -4.28 -15.41
CA PRO A 43 -5.99 -4.93 -14.91
C PRO A 43 -6.99 -3.87 -14.47
N THR A 44 -8.23 -4.12 -14.78
CA THR A 44 -9.42 -3.29 -14.57
C THR A 44 -9.39 -2.56 -13.22
N PRO A 45 -9.88 -1.29 -13.14
CA PRO A 45 -9.87 -0.53 -11.90
C PRO A 45 -10.48 -1.36 -10.78
N LEU A 46 -9.74 -1.40 -9.67
CA LEU A 46 -10.08 -1.92 -8.35
C LEU A 46 -11.54 -2.37 -8.24
N GLN A 47 -11.81 -3.65 -8.48
CA GLN A 47 -13.05 -4.26 -7.99
C GLN A 47 -13.06 -3.98 -6.49
N ALA A 48 -14.06 -3.23 -6.03
CA ALA A 48 -14.26 -2.96 -4.61
C ALA A 48 -14.18 -4.30 -3.89
N PHE A 49 -13.20 -4.45 -2.99
CA PHE A 49 -13.02 -5.66 -2.21
C PHE A 49 -14.34 -5.98 -1.55
N SER A 50 -14.97 -7.08 -1.92
CA SER A 50 -16.28 -7.49 -1.41
C SER A 50 -16.28 -7.75 0.10
N GLY A 51 -15.11 -8.00 0.68
CA GLY A 51 -14.92 -8.25 2.11
C GLY A 51 -14.71 -7.01 2.97
N VAL A 52 -14.30 -5.87 2.41
CA VAL A 52 -14.06 -4.66 3.22
C VAL A 52 -15.37 -3.95 3.56
N PRO A 53 -15.67 -3.70 4.84
CA PRO A 53 -16.89 -2.99 5.25
C PRO A 53 -16.97 -1.59 4.63
N LYS A 54 -18.17 -1.16 4.23
CA LYS A 54 -18.40 0.20 3.73
C LYS A 54 -18.13 1.23 4.83
N ILE A 55 -17.43 2.32 4.51
CA ILE A 55 -17.22 3.42 5.46
C ILE A 55 -18.55 4.06 5.82
N ASN A 56 -18.77 4.26 7.11
CA ASN A 56 -19.86 5.08 7.62
C ASN A 56 -19.32 6.05 8.68
N THR A 57 -19.75 7.29 8.60
CA THR A 57 -19.32 8.39 9.49
C THR A 57 -20.12 8.49 10.78
N ALA A 58 -21.18 7.71 10.96
CA ALA A 58 -22.01 7.74 12.16
C ALA A 58 -21.60 6.66 13.16
N PRO A 59 -21.42 6.98 14.47
CA PRO A 59 -21.19 5.98 15.49
C PRO A 59 -22.43 5.14 15.69
N ASP A 60 -22.36 3.85 15.41
CA ASP A 60 -23.42 2.89 15.74
C ASP A 60 -23.03 2.07 16.96
N LYS A 61 -24.03 1.76 17.80
CA LYS A 61 -23.85 0.78 18.86
C LYS A 61 -23.45 -0.55 18.21
N GLN A 62 -22.29 -1.07 18.54
CA GLN A 62 -21.87 -2.42 18.14
C GLN A 62 -22.94 -3.39 18.64
N THR A 63 -23.74 -3.92 17.73
CA THR A 63 -24.56 -5.09 18.04
C THR A 63 -23.60 -6.25 18.21
N ILE A 64 -23.44 -6.74 19.44
CA ILE A 64 -22.71 -7.98 19.70
C ILE A 64 -23.53 -9.07 19.03
N VAL A 65 -23.09 -9.51 17.86
CA VAL A 65 -23.58 -10.74 17.25
C VAL A 65 -22.89 -11.87 18.02
N ASP A 66 -23.64 -12.87 18.50
CA ASP A 66 -23.09 -14.09 19.09
C ASP A 66 -22.21 -14.79 18.05
N GLY A 67 -20.94 -14.42 18.05
CA GLY A 67 -19.94 -14.98 17.15
C GLY A 67 -19.42 -16.32 17.66
N GLU A 68 -18.82 -17.08 16.78
CA GLU A 68 -18.10 -18.30 17.13
C GLU A 68 -16.93 -17.97 18.06
N LYS A 69 -16.78 -18.74 19.16
CA LYS A 69 -15.63 -18.60 20.07
C LYS A 69 -14.39 -19.16 19.40
N MET A 70 -13.32 -18.36 19.34
CA MET A 70 -12.06 -18.74 18.75
C MET A 70 -10.88 -18.00 19.38
N THR A 71 -9.65 -18.40 19.05
CA THR A 71 -8.44 -17.67 19.42
C THR A 71 -8.20 -16.48 18.50
N GLY A 72 -7.34 -15.53 18.92
CA GLY A 72 -6.95 -14.42 18.05
C GLY A 72 -6.20 -14.87 16.79
N ALA A 73 -5.44 -15.97 16.86
CA ALA A 73 -4.80 -16.55 15.68
C ALA A 73 -5.83 -17.04 14.65
N GLN A 74 -6.85 -17.76 15.10
CA GLN A 74 -7.98 -18.19 14.26
C GLN A 74 -8.76 -17.00 13.70
N ALA A 75 -8.99 -15.97 14.52
CA ALA A 75 -9.65 -14.75 14.09
C ALA A 75 -8.86 -13.99 13.00
N LEU A 76 -7.52 -14.00 13.08
CA LEU A 76 -6.67 -13.42 12.04
C LEU A 76 -6.84 -14.17 10.71
N ILE A 77 -6.75 -15.51 10.74
CA ILE A 77 -6.94 -16.32 9.52
C ILE A 77 -8.32 -16.07 8.93
N ARG A 78 -9.35 -16.15 9.73
CA ARG A 78 -10.73 -15.88 9.29
C ARG A 78 -10.90 -14.50 8.69
N SER A 79 -10.27 -13.48 9.29
CA SER A 79 -10.32 -12.11 8.77
C SER A 79 -9.62 -11.97 7.41
N LEU A 80 -8.49 -12.65 7.19
CA LEU A 80 -7.82 -12.68 5.88
C LEU A 80 -8.69 -13.39 4.83
N GLU A 81 -9.37 -14.44 5.21
CA GLU A 81 -10.33 -15.13 4.33
C GLU A 81 -11.54 -14.26 3.98
N ASP A 82 -12.11 -13.57 4.97
CA ASP A 82 -13.24 -12.65 4.77
C ASP A 82 -12.85 -11.44 3.90
N LEU A 83 -11.57 -11.05 3.91
CA LEU A 83 -10.99 -10.05 3.01
C LEU A 83 -10.71 -10.58 1.60
N GLY A 84 -10.85 -11.87 1.37
CA GLY A 84 -10.61 -12.50 0.07
C GLY A 84 -9.12 -12.58 -0.30
N VAL A 85 -8.24 -12.72 0.70
CA VAL A 85 -6.80 -12.93 0.47
C VAL A 85 -6.60 -14.28 -0.22
N GLU A 86 -5.80 -14.30 -1.28
CA GLU A 86 -5.50 -15.51 -2.06
C GLU A 86 -4.10 -16.05 -1.81
N ASP A 87 -3.14 -15.15 -1.61
CA ASP A 87 -1.73 -15.50 -1.37
C ASP A 87 -1.17 -14.75 -0.18
N VAL A 88 -0.45 -15.47 0.67
CA VAL A 88 0.27 -14.93 1.83
C VAL A 88 1.72 -15.38 1.75
N PHE A 89 2.64 -14.43 1.88
CA PHE A 89 4.08 -14.68 1.86
C PHE A 89 4.67 -14.53 3.27
N GLY A 90 5.61 -15.37 3.66
CA GLY A 90 6.17 -15.19 5.00
C GLY A 90 7.17 -16.25 5.44
N ILE A 91 7.60 -16.09 6.69
CA ILE A 91 8.49 -17.01 7.41
C ILE A 91 7.99 -17.17 8.84
N PRO A 92 7.80 -18.42 9.33
CA PRO A 92 7.44 -18.67 10.71
C PRO A 92 8.56 -18.26 11.68
N GLY A 93 8.16 -17.91 12.91
CA GLY A 93 9.08 -17.63 14.01
C GLY A 93 8.35 -17.57 15.35
N GLY A 94 9.08 -17.57 16.45
CA GLY A 94 8.56 -17.82 17.80
C GLY A 94 7.36 -16.98 18.23
N ALA A 95 7.37 -15.68 17.91
CA ALA A 95 6.30 -14.79 18.34
C ALA A 95 5.03 -14.86 17.47
N ILE A 96 5.08 -15.52 16.30
CA ILE A 96 3.96 -15.63 15.36
C ILE A 96 3.51 -17.10 15.17
N LEU A 97 4.12 -18.04 15.86
CA LEU A 97 3.80 -19.49 15.75
C LEU A 97 2.31 -19.81 15.90
N PRO A 98 1.54 -19.19 16.81
CA PRO A 98 0.12 -19.49 16.92
C PRO A 98 -0.63 -19.28 15.59
N VAL A 99 -0.31 -18.23 14.85
CA VAL A 99 -0.88 -17.97 13.52
C VAL A 99 -0.43 -19.03 12.51
N TYR A 100 0.83 -19.41 12.53
CA TYR A 100 1.36 -20.43 11.61
C TYR A 100 0.82 -21.84 11.86
N HIS A 101 0.41 -22.16 13.09
CA HIS A 101 -0.29 -23.41 13.37
C HIS A 101 -1.65 -23.45 12.66
N GLU A 102 -2.39 -22.34 12.68
CA GLU A 102 -3.67 -22.24 11.98
C GLU A 102 -3.49 -22.27 10.45
N ILE A 103 -2.47 -21.60 9.92
CA ILE A 103 -2.14 -21.61 8.47
C ILE A 103 -1.92 -23.05 7.98
N LYS A 104 -1.25 -23.88 8.76
CA LYS A 104 -0.93 -25.27 8.39
C LYS A 104 -2.18 -26.11 8.13
N ASP A 105 -3.21 -25.92 8.93
CA ASP A 105 -4.29 -26.89 9.03
C ASP A 105 -5.57 -26.46 8.28
N ASN A 106 -5.83 -25.14 8.11
CA ASN A 106 -7.15 -24.69 7.65
C ASN A 106 -7.14 -23.31 6.98
N THR A 107 -6.51 -23.14 5.81
CA THR A 107 -6.63 -21.87 5.10
C THR A 107 -7.22 -22.03 3.70
N LYS A 108 -8.03 -21.05 3.29
CA LYS A 108 -8.53 -20.93 1.93
C LYS A 108 -7.53 -20.23 1.00
N PHE A 109 -6.54 -19.54 1.56
CA PHE A 109 -5.47 -18.91 0.82
C PHE A 109 -4.23 -19.82 0.72
N ARG A 110 -3.41 -19.57 -0.30
CA ARG A 110 -2.12 -20.26 -0.45
C ARG A 110 -1.06 -19.55 0.40
N PHE A 111 -0.36 -20.30 1.24
CA PHE A 111 0.83 -19.79 1.94
C PHE A 111 2.10 -20.13 1.15
N VAL A 112 2.93 -19.11 0.89
CA VAL A 112 4.21 -19.24 0.21
C VAL A 112 5.34 -19.02 1.22
N LEU A 113 6.00 -20.12 1.59
CA LEU A 113 7.15 -20.08 2.50
C LEU A 113 8.35 -19.45 1.79
N MET A 114 8.83 -18.35 2.35
CA MET A 114 10.01 -17.66 1.86
C MET A 114 11.26 -18.05 2.64
N ARG A 115 12.44 -17.63 2.18
CA ARG A 115 13.73 -17.94 2.83
C ARG A 115 14.36 -16.74 3.54
N HIS A 116 13.76 -15.56 3.39
CA HIS A 116 14.16 -14.31 4.03
C HIS A 116 12.94 -13.38 4.09
N GLU A 117 12.78 -12.63 5.18
CA GLU A 117 11.61 -11.79 5.40
C GLU A 117 11.54 -10.62 4.40
N GLN A 118 12.67 -10.05 4.04
CA GLN A 118 12.75 -9.04 2.98
C GLN A 118 12.21 -9.60 1.66
N ALA A 119 12.60 -10.82 1.31
CA ALA A 119 12.08 -11.47 0.11
C ALA A 119 10.57 -11.76 0.21
N ALA A 120 10.05 -12.05 1.41
CA ALA A 120 8.61 -12.19 1.64
C ALA A 120 7.86 -10.88 1.41
N GLY A 121 8.39 -9.77 1.90
CA GLY A 121 7.86 -8.43 1.64
C GLY A 121 7.85 -8.08 0.16
N HIS A 122 8.97 -8.22 -0.54
CA HIS A 122 9.04 -7.95 -1.99
C HIS A 122 8.19 -8.92 -2.84
N ALA A 123 7.98 -10.16 -2.38
CA ALA A 123 7.05 -11.07 -3.05
C ALA A 123 5.59 -10.60 -2.92
N ALA A 124 5.19 -10.14 -1.72
CA ALA A 124 3.87 -9.53 -1.51
C ALA A 124 3.69 -8.26 -2.33
N GLU A 125 4.72 -7.42 -2.41
CA GLU A 125 4.76 -6.23 -3.26
C GLU A 125 4.61 -6.58 -4.75
N GLY A 126 5.41 -7.51 -5.25
CA GLY A 126 5.32 -8.00 -6.63
C GLY A 126 3.96 -8.62 -6.97
N TYR A 127 3.35 -9.34 -6.01
CA TYR A 127 1.99 -9.84 -6.14
C TYR A 127 0.98 -8.68 -6.29
N ALA A 128 1.10 -7.65 -5.46
CA ALA A 128 0.21 -6.49 -5.54
C ALA A 128 0.34 -5.75 -6.87
N LEU A 129 1.57 -5.57 -7.35
CA LEU A 129 1.84 -4.94 -8.66
C LEU A 129 1.28 -5.76 -9.82
N ALA A 130 1.41 -7.08 -9.77
CA ALA A 130 0.99 -7.98 -10.85
C ALA A 130 -0.53 -8.19 -10.90
N THR A 131 -1.20 -8.20 -9.74
CA THR A 131 -2.62 -8.56 -9.64
C THR A 131 -3.55 -7.37 -9.40
N GLY A 132 -3.02 -6.23 -8.95
CA GLY A 132 -3.82 -5.10 -8.47
C GLY A 132 -4.49 -5.33 -7.10
N LYS A 133 -4.21 -6.46 -6.43
CA LYS A 133 -4.73 -6.80 -5.09
C LYS A 133 -3.76 -6.34 -4.00
N VAL A 134 -4.22 -6.32 -2.75
CA VAL A 134 -3.33 -6.04 -1.61
C VAL A 134 -2.41 -7.23 -1.37
N GLY A 135 -1.10 -6.99 -1.34
CA GLY A 135 -0.12 -8.01 -0.96
C GLY A 135 -0.13 -8.25 0.55
N VAL A 136 0.02 -9.49 0.98
CA VAL A 136 0.05 -9.85 2.42
C VAL A 136 1.33 -10.57 2.75
N CYS A 137 2.05 -10.05 3.77
CA CYS A 137 3.26 -10.65 4.30
C CYS A 137 3.10 -10.90 5.80
N ILE A 138 3.50 -12.11 6.28
CA ILE A 138 3.45 -12.47 7.71
C ILE A 138 4.85 -12.88 8.16
N VAL A 139 5.40 -12.18 9.17
CA VAL A 139 6.74 -12.42 9.71
C VAL A 139 6.73 -12.39 11.25
N THR A 140 7.82 -12.86 11.87
CA THR A 140 7.93 -12.86 13.34
C THR A 140 8.39 -11.50 13.90
N SER A 141 8.55 -11.41 15.21
CA SER A 141 9.03 -10.23 15.93
C SER A 141 10.52 -9.93 15.70
N GLY A 142 10.98 -8.83 16.24
CA GLY A 142 12.40 -8.46 16.28
C GLY A 142 13.08 -8.54 14.92
N PRO A 143 14.07 -9.43 14.74
CA PRO A 143 14.82 -9.52 13.49
C PRO A 143 13.94 -9.87 12.29
N GLY A 144 12.86 -10.64 12.46
CA GLY A 144 11.93 -10.93 11.37
C GLY A 144 11.19 -9.68 10.90
N ALA A 145 10.69 -8.89 11.82
CA ALA A 145 10.00 -7.64 11.50
C ALA A 145 10.97 -6.55 10.97
N THR A 146 12.18 -6.43 11.52
CA THR A 146 13.17 -5.47 11.02
C THR A 146 13.69 -5.83 9.62
N ASN A 147 13.80 -7.12 9.29
CA ASN A 147 14.20 -7.57 7.95
C ASN A 147 13.21 -7.18 6.84
N VAL A 148 11.93 -6.97 7.14
CA VAL A 148 10.93 -6.61 6.13
C VAL A 148 10.85 -5.10 5.87
N VAL A 149 11.54 -4.27 6.67
CA VAL A 149 11.46 -2.79 6.60
C VAL A 149 11.83 -2.24 5.23
N THR A 150 12.83 -2.81 4.56
CA THR A 150 13.21 -2.39 3.20
C THR A 150 12.03 -2.55 2.22
N ALA A 151 11.35 -3.68 2.24
CA ALA A 151 10.20 -3.91 1.38
C ALA A 151 9.01 -2.99 1.73
N ILE A 152 8.81 -2.66 3.02
CA ILE A 152 7.82 -1.67 3.45
C ILE A 152 8.16 -0.29 2.86
N ALA A 153 9.43 0.14 2.96
CA ALA A 153 9.87 1.42 2.44
C ALA A 153 9.70 1.52 0.92
N ASP A 154 10.05 0.45 0.20
CA ASP A 154 9.89 0.34 -1.27
C ASP A 154 8.42 0.45 -1.68
N ALA A 155 7.56 -0.37 -1.09
CA ALA A 155 6.12 -0.33 -1.32
C ALA A 155 5.50 1.06 -1.00
N ASN A 156 6.01 1.77 0.02
CA ASN A 156 5.56 3.13 0.34
C ASN A 156 5.97 4.14 -0.72
N MET A 157 7.20 4.05 -1.24
CA MET A 157 7.71 4.92 -2.29
C MET A 157 6.94 4.71 -3.60
N ASP A 158 6.68 3.45 -3.95
CA ASP A 158 6.01 3.07 -5.21
C ASP A 158 4.48 3.03 -5.11
N SER A 159 3.94 3.40 -3.95
CA SER A 159 2.48 3.42 -3.71
C SER A 159 1.82 2.06 -3.94
N VAL A 160 2.46 1.00 -3.44
CA VAL A 160 1.98 -0.37 -3.57
C VAL A 160 1.14 -0.76 -2.34
N PRO A 161 -0.10 -1.22 -2.51
CA PRO A 161 -0.94 -1.63 -1.39
C PRO A 161 -0.42 -2.93 -0.79
N MET A 162 -0.03 -2.90 0.48
CA MET A 162 0.49 -4.08 1.19
C MET A 162 0.06 -4.05 2.66
N VAL A 163 -0.26 -5.22 3.22
CA VAL A 163 -0.45 -5.41 4.67
C VAL A 163 0.64 -6.34 5.17
N VAL A 164 1.46 -5.82 6.08
CA VAL A 164 2.54 -6.56 6.73
C VAL A 164 2.13 -6.87 8.16
N ILE A 165 1.98 -8.15 8.47
CA ILE A 165 1.63 -8.63 9.80
C ILE A 165 2.91 -9.11 10.46
N THR A 166 3.29 -8.46 11.56
CA THR A 166 4.47 -8.83 12.35
C THR A 166 4.02 -9.45 13.66
N GLY A 167 4.72 -10.49 14.11
CA GLY A 167 4.55 -10.95 15.48
C GLY A 167 5.22 -9.98 16.45
N GLN A 168 4.66 -9.87 17.65
CA GLN A 168 5.25 -9.11 18.76
C GLN A 168 5.26 -9.97 20.02
N VAL A 169 6.15 -9.67 20.94
CA VAL A 169 6.19 -10.31 22.27
C VAL A 169 4.86 -10.15 23.00
N GLY A 170 4.65 -10.88 24.08
CA GLY A 170 3.46 -10.70 24.92
C GLY A 170 3.39 -9.28 25.49
N VAL A 171 2.18 -8.76 25.71
CA VAL A 171 1.93 -7.38 26.18
C VAL A 171 2.77 -7.02 27.42
N GLN A 172 2.94 -7.97 28.35
CA GLN A 172 3.72 -7.74 29.58
C GLN A 172 5.23 -7.66 29.37
N ALA A 173 5.71 -8.10 28.21
CA ALA A 173 7.14 -8.08 27.87
C ALA A 173 7.52 -6.87 27.02
N ILE A 174 6.57 -6.09 26.55
CA ILE A 174 6.83 -4.87 25.76
C ILE A 174 7.51 -3.83 26.66
N GLY A 175 8.63 -3.27 26.17
CA GLY A 175 9.44 -2.27 26.90
C GLY A 175 10.37 -2.86 27.96
N THR A 176 10.60 -4.17 27.96
CA THR A 176 11.48 -4.85 28.92
C THR A 176 12.78 -5.37 28.32
N ASP A 177 13.07 -5.04 27.06
CA ASP A 177 14.16 -5.60 26.25
C ASP A 177 14.11 -7.14 26.18
N ALA A 178 12.91 -7.68 26.06
CA ALA A 178 12.66 -9.11 25.95
C ALA A 178 13.30 -9.69 24.67
N PHE A 179 13.53 -11.01 24.68
CA PHE A 179 14.12 -11.69 23.53
C PHE A 179 13.32 -11.43 22.23
N GLN A 180 14.01 -10.90 21.23
CA GLN A 180 13.42 -10.53 19.93
C GLN A 180 12.30 -9.49 20.03
N GLU A 181 12.28 -8.65 21.04
CA GLU A 181 11.45 -7.46 21.07
C GLU A 181 12.08 -6.36 20.20
N ALA A 182 11.24 -5.62 19.49
CA ALA A 182 11.59 -4.36 18.83
C ALA A 182 10.34 -3.47 18.73
N ASP A 183 10.53 -2.15 18.82
CA ASP A 183 9.46 -1.18 18.56
C ASP A 183 9.20 -1.08 17.05
N ILE A 184 8.46 -2.05 16.54
CA ILE A 184 8.18 -2.14 15.10
C ILE A 184 7.30 -1.00 14.63
N VAL A 185 6.37 -0.55 15.44
CA VAL A 185 5.53 0.62 15.11
C VAL A 185 6.40 1.86 14.96
N GLY A 186 7.29 2.13 15.91
CA GLY A 186 8.23 3.26 15.84
C GLY A 186 9.18 3.16 14.63
N ILE A 187 9.75 1.98 14.38
CA ILE A 187 10.67 1.73 13.25
C ILE A 187 9.98 1.93 11.91
N THR A 188 8.74 1.46 11.75
CA THR A 188 8.02 1.49 10.46
C THR A 188 7.22 2.77 10.25
N TYR A 189 7.01 3.58 11.27
CA TYR A 189 6.22 4.81 11.19
C TYR A 189 6.63 5.75 10.04
N PRO A 190 7.92 6.06 9.82
CA PRO A 190 8.33 6.97 8.74
C PRO A 190 8.29 6.34 7.34
N VAL A 191 8.19 5.02 7.23
CA VAL A 191 8.28 4.29 5.96
C VAL A 191 7.01 3.52 5.60
N SER A 192 5.96 3.66 6.40
CA SER A 192 4.65 3.04 6.14
C SER A 192 3.55 4.09 6.04
N LYS A 193 2.43 3.71 5.47
CA LYS A 193 1.24 4.56 5.40
C LYS A 193 0.53 4.64 6.75
N HIS A 194 0.51 3.54 7.49
CA HIS A 194 -0.03 3.43 8.84
C HIS A 194 0.54 2.20 9.54
N SER A 195 0.53 2.22 10.89
CA SER A 195 0.94 1.09 11.71
C SER A 195 -0.02 0.92 12.89
N PHE A 196 -0.33 -0.33 13.22
CA PHE A 196 -1.16 -0.71 14.36
C PHE A 196 -0.37 -1.61 15.31
N LEU A 197 -0.52 -1.40 16.62
CA LEU A 197 -0.14 -2.37 17.64
C LEU A 197 -1.41 -3.03 18.19
N VAL A 198 -1.54 -4.33 18.00
CA VAL A 198 -2.71 -5.11 18.42
C VAL A 198 -2.39 -5.90 19.68
N THR A 199 -3.00 -5.52 20.78
CA THR A 199 -2.77 -6.11 22.11
C THR A 199 -3.88 -7.04 22.60
N ARG A 200 -5.04 -7.03 21.93
CA ARG A 200 -6.22 -7.83 22.31
C ARG A 200 -6.76 -8.57 21.10
N ALA A 201 -7.18 -9.82 21.32
CA ALA A 201 -7.76 -10.66 20.27
C ALA A 201 -8.99 -10.00 19.59
N GLN A 202 -9.86 -9.38 20.39
CA GLN A 202 -11.09 -8.75 19.92
C GLN A 202 -10.88 -7.62 18.90
N ASP A 203 -9.70 -6.99 18.89
CA ASP A 203 -9.39 -5.91 17.96
C ASP A 203 -8.95 -6.41 16.58
N ILE A 204 -8.58 -7.68 16.43
CA ILE A 204 -8.00 -8.25 15.20
C ILE A 204 -8.89 -8.05 13.97
N PRO A 205 -10.19 -8.44 13.97
CA PRO A 205 -11.02 -8.30 12.77
C PRO A 205 -11.18 -6.83 12.34
N ARG A 206 -11.36 -5.92 13.32
CA ARG A 206 -11.47 -4.50 13.07
C ARG A 206 -10.18 -3.93 12.48
N VAL A 207 -9.04 -4.21 13.11
CA VAL A 207 -7.75 -3.69 12.68
C VAL A 207 -7.37 -4.21 11.28
N LEU A 208 -7.61 -5.49 10.99
CA LEU A 208 -7.32 -6.02 9.64
C LEU A 208 -8.20 -5.40 8.57
N SER A 209 -9.48 -5.20 8.86
CA SER A 209 -10.41 -4.51 7.97
C SER A 209 -9.93 -3.07 7.68
N GLU A 210 -9.55 -2.32 8.73
CA GLU A 210 -9.00 -0.96 8.62
C GLU A 210 -7.67 -0.93 7.87
N ALA A 211 -6.75 -1.85 8.17
CA ALA A 211 -5.45 -1.95 7.53
C ALA A 211 -5.58 -2.18 6.02
N TYR A 212 -6.43 -3.09 5.62
CA TYR A 212 -6.72 -3.38 4.21
C TYR A 212 -7.31 -2.18 3.48
N TYR A 213 -8.28 -1.53 4.10
CA TYR A 213 -8.91 -0.34 3.54
C TYR A 213 -7.89 0.81 3.38
N ILE A 214 -7.11 1.10 4.43
CA ILE A 214 -6.09 2.14 4.39
C ILE A 214 -5.02 1.82 3.34
N ALA A 215 -4.55 0.56 3.28
CA ALA A 215 -3.53 0.16 2.30
C ALA A 215 -3.98 0.43 0.87
N ASN A 216 -5.25 0.19 0.56
CA ASN A 216 -5.78 0.14 -0.81
C ASN A 216 -6.45 1.41 -1.30
N THR A 217 -6.73 2.40 -0.44
CA THR A 217 -7.49 3.61 -0.80
C THR A 217 -6.64 4.88 -0.74
N GLY A 218 -7.10 5.95 -1.37
CA GLY A 218 -6.32 7.17 -1.54
C GLY A 218 -5.04 6.90 -2.32
N ARG A 219 -3.88 7.39 -1.84
CA ARG A 219 -2.58 6.91 -2.32
C ARG A 219 -2.34 5.53 -1.69
N PRO A 220 -2.30 4.45 -2.45
CA PRO A 220 -2.01 3.13 -1.90
C PRO A 220 -0.65 3.08 -1.20
N GLY A 221 -0.49 2.17 -0.25
CA GLY A 221 0.77 2.04 0.47
C GLY A 221 0.72 0.95 1.54
N PRO A 222 1.88 0.60 2.14
CA PRO A 222 1.98 -0.45 3.13
C PRO A 222 1.38 -0.03 4.47
N VAL A 223 0.67 -0.96 5.10
CA VAL A 223 0.18 -0.84 6.47
C VAL A 223 0.74 -1.99 7.30
N VAL A 224 1.28 -1.66 8.47
CA VAL A 224 1.86 -2.64 9.39
C VAL A 224 0.87 -2.97 10.51
N VAL A 225 0.73 -4.25 10.79
CA VAL A 225 -0.08 -4.77 11.92
C VAL A 225 0.82 -5.57 12.83
N ASP A 226 1.30 -4.94 13.90
CA ASP A 226 2.17 -5.56 14.89
C ASP A 226 1.31 -6.28 15.94
N LEU A 227 1.33 -7.61 15.92
CA LEU A 227 0.38 -8.46 16.61
C LEU A 227 1.04 -9.15 17.81
N THR A 228 0.67 -8.75 19.02
CA THR A 228 1.22 -9.35 20.23
C THR A 228 0.86 -10.82 20.36
N LYS A 229 1.76 -11.62 20.96
CA LYS A 229 1.48 -13.02 21.28
C LYS A 229 0.25 -13.17 22.18
N THR A 230 0.03 -12.24 23.10
CA THR A 230 -1.17 -12.18 23.93
C THR A 230 -2.45 -12.07 23.11
N ALA A 231 -2.46 -11.22 22.08
CA ALA A 231 -3.61 -11.10 21.19
C ALA A 231 -3.83 -12.38 20.36
N GLN A 232 -2.77 -13.04 19.90
CA GLN A 232 -2.86 -14.28 19.11
C GLN A 232 -3.47 -15.43 19.91
N THR A 233 -3.09 -15.58 21.19
CA THR A 233 -3.52 -16.69 22.05
C THR A 233 -4.76 -16.40 22.89
N GLY A 234 -5.22 -15.16 22.91
CA GLY A 234 -6.40 -14.75 23.65
C GLY A 234 -7.68 -15.29 23.04
N ASP A 235 -8.63 -15.70 23.87
CA ASP A 235 -9.98 -16.09 23.44
C ASP A 235 -10.81 -14.86 23.06
N MET A 236 -11.64 -15.01 22.03
CA MET A 236 -12.59 -14.00 21.60
C MET A 236 -13.84 -14.62 20.96
N TYR A 237 -14.89 -13.84 20.81
CA TYR A 237 -16.02 -14.14 19.94
C TYR A 237 -15.85 -13.39 18.63
N TYR A 238 -15.80 -14.11 17.52
CA TYR A 238 -15.55 -13.51 16.22
C TYR A 238 -16.72 -12.66 15.75
N SER A 239 -16.45 -11.42 15.41
CA SER A 239 -17.42 -10.51 14.81
C SER A 239 -16.71 -9.69 13.73
N TRP A 240 -17.15 -9.85 12.48
CA TRP A 240 -16.65 -9.02 11.38
C TRP A 240 -17.30 -7.64 11.44
N PRO A 241 -16.54 -6.53 11.35
CA PRO A 241 -17.10 -5.20 11.46
C PRO A 241 -18.08 -4.92 10.31
N GLN A 242 -19.32 -4.60 10.66
CA GLN A 242 -20.37 -4.24 9.68
C GLN A 242 -20.14 -2.85 9.08
N ARG A 243 -19.43 -2.00 9.81
CA ARG A 243 -19.12 -0.62 9.44
C ARG A 243 -17.68 -0.28 9.85
N MET A 244 -17.03 0.50 8.99
CA MET A 244 -15.72 1.05 9.27
C MET A 244 -15.84 2.51 9.68
N ILE A 245 -15.23 2.87 10.82
CA ILE A 245 -15.24 4.23 11.36
C ILE A 245 -13.79 4.73 11.38
N LEU A 246 -13.45 5.58 10.41
CA LEU A 246 -12.12 6.18 10.27
C LEU A 246 -12.25 7.72 10.22
N PRO A 247 -12.48 8.41 11.35
CA PRO A 247 -12.81 9.84 11.36
C PRO A 247 -11.71 10.72 10.73
N GLY A 248 -10.45 10.33 10.86
CA GLY A 248 -9.29 11.07 10.32
C GLY A 248 -8.87 10.66 8.91
N TYR A 249 -9.55 9.69 8.27
CA TYR A 249 -9.16 9.17 6.97
C TYR A 249 -10.31 9.26 5.97
N ASN A 250 -10.26 10.27 5.11
CA ASN A 250 -11.29 10.53 4.10
C ASN A 250 -10.64 10.78 2.73
N PRO A 251 -10.29 9.72 1.98
CA PRO A 251 -9.64 9.88 0.69
C PRO A 251 -10.56 10.54 -0.33
N THR A 252 -10.02 11.51 -1.09
CA THR A 252 -10.75 12.20 -2.15
C THR A 252 -10.94 11.27 -3.34
N THR A 253 -12.20 11.01 -3.71
CA THR A 253 -12.57 10.14 -4.85
C THR A 253 -13.11 10.92 -6.04
N LYS A 254 -13.32 12.25 -5.92
CA LYS A 254 -13.84 13.11 -6.99
C LYS A 254 -12.98 14.35 -7.13
N ALA A 255 -12.57 14.67 -8.36
CA ALA A 255 -11.85 15.90 -8.64
C ALA A 255 -12.77 17.12 -8.48
N HIS A 256 -12.19 18.26 -8.07
CA HIS A 256 -12.92 19.52 -7.93
C HIS A 256 -13.31 20.08 -9.31
N GLY A 257 -14.60 20.41 -9.52
CA GLY A 257 -15.13 20.82 -10.82
C GLY A 257 -14.41 22.04 -11.46
N ARG A 258 -14.00 23.01 -10.63
CA ARG A 258 -13.24 24.17 -11.10
C ARG A 258 -11.88 23.76 -11.69
N VAL A 259 -11.16 22.88 -11.02
CA VAL A 259 -9.85 22.38 -11.49
C VAL A 259 -10.00 21.63 -12.82
N LEU A 260 -11.07 20.83 -12.96
CA LEU A 260 -11.38 20.16 -14.23
C LEU A 260 -11.67 21.15 -15.34
N SER A 261 -12.45 22.21 -15.06
CA SER A 261 -12.76 23.27 -16.03
C SER A 261 -11.50 24.04 -16.46
N ASP A 262 -10.62 24.36 -15.53
CA ASP A 262 -9.36 25.08 -15.82
C ASP A 262 -8.41 24.20 -16.63
N ALA A 263 -8.31 22.91 -16.32
CA ALA A 263 -7.54 21.95 -17.11
C ALA A 263 -8.09 21.82 -18.54
N ALA A 264 -9.43 21.74 -18.70
CA ALA A 264 -10.07 21.68 -20.02
C ALA A 264 -9.79 22.92 -20.85
N LYS A 265 -9.78 24.12 -20.23
CA LYS A 265 -9.40 25.39 -20.93
C LYS A 265 -7.95 25.36 -21.40
N LEU A 266 -7.01 24.92 -20.54
CA LEU A 266 -5.60 24.81 -20.93
C LEU A 266 -5.43 23.86 -22.11
N PHE A 267 -6.14 22.72 -22.08
CA PHE A 267 -6.15 21.74 -23.17
C PHE A 267 -6.63 22.36 -24.47
N SER A 268 -7.76 23.05 -24.46
CA SER A 268 -8.37 23.64 -25.66
C SER A 268 -7.54 24.77 -26.28
N GLN A 269 -6.71 25.44 -25.48
CA GLN A 269 -5.81 26.49 -25.89
C GLN A 269 -4.44 26.01 -26.38
N SER A 270 -4.12 24.74 -26.13
CA SER A 270 -2.80 24.18 -26.46
C SER A 270 -2.73 23.74 -27.90
N TYR A 271 -1.67 24.14 -28.60
CA TYR A 271 -1.43 23.74 -29.99
C TYR A 271 -0.89 22.29 -30.09
N ARG A 272 -0.06 21.87 -29.14
CA ARG A 272 0.55 20.55 -29.07
C ARG A 272 0.63 20.09 -27.62
N PRO A 273 -0.49 19.69 -27.01
CA PRO A 273 -0.47 19.23 -25.62
C PRO A 273 0.31 17.93 -25.47
N VAL A 274 1.10 17.85 -24.42
CA VAL A 274 1.78 16.62 -23.99
C VAL A 274 1.19 16.21 -22.65
N LEU A 275 0.74 14.96 -22.55
CA LEU A 275 0.26 14.35 -21.31
C LEU A 275 1.39 13.52 -20.70
N TYR A 276 1.84 13.92 -19.52
CA TYR A 276 2.77 13.13 -18.72
C TYR A 276 1.97 12.37 -17.65
N VAL A 277 1.74 11.08 -17.89
CA VAL A 277 0.85 10.23 -17.07
C VAL A 277 1.68 9.34 -16.14
N GLY A 278 1.50 9.48 -14.83
CA GLY A 278 2.16 8.68 -13.83
C GLY A 278 1.30 7.50 -13.33
N GLY A 279 1.86 6.67 -12.44
CA GLY A 279 1.22 5.46 -11.90
C GLY A 279 -0.11 5.73 -11.19
N GLY A 280 -0.28 6.90 -10.56
CA GLY A 280 -1.53 7.26 -9.90
C GLY A 280 -2.71 7.37 -10.89
N ALA A 281 -2.48 8.00 -12.04
CA ALA A 281 -3.50 8.10 -13.09
C ALA A 281 -3.75 6.76 -13.80
N ALA A 282 -2.72 5.92 -13.91
CA ALA A 282 -2.85 4.60 -14.52
C ALA A 282 -3.67 3.60 -13.66
N ARG A 283 -3.80 3.90 -12.36
CA ARG A 283 -4.54 3.06 -11.40
C ARG A 283 -5.92 3.64 -11.03
N SER A 284 -6.32 4.77 -11.60
CA SER A 284 -7.59 5.46 -11.30
C SER A 284 -8.76 4.96 -12.11
#